data_4cfba59090b172867527dbb0e7ff8a46
#
_entry.id   4cfba59090b172867527dbb0e7ff8a46
#
_cell.length_a   1.000
_cell.length_b   1.000
_cell.length_c   1.000
_cell.angle_alpha   90.00
_cell.angle_beta   90.00
_cell.angle_gamma   90.00
#
_symmetry.space_group_name_H-M   'P 1'
#
loop_
_entity.id
_entity.type
_entity.pdbx_description
1 polymer ?
#
loop_
_entity_poly.entity_id
_entity_poly.type
_entity_poly.pdbx_seq_one_letter_code
_entity_poly.pdbx_strand_id
1 'polypeptide(L)'
;ICLETRFKRDQHLSQGEVLQLLDFCGWTVDTQKRLMKGVKLLPNAYQQVSRDMASQRIHAIREYLRFLYLRLAQSKDRENIAKYVSETIKSYKPKIKKYNKNKIIALSDEQIDTITQKLLLGHPENPWKDRSIQLRNLLIFSILYETGIRRGELASLYVNDIKSTVVSIYRRHNNPLETRKQAPNAKTGERTIPITDGLARLIDIYVMEHRGSVKAAKKHPYLFVSHRKNMGKPMTINAIHEVFKAARLAFPELKGISPHKFRHHMNYRISNMIDEEHKDVAPSQRAEIDGQVRPYLMGWSPNSKMQETYNKRYNQEQAGKMLVARANKFTKGRKNKYQY
;
A
#
# COMPACT_ATOMS: atom_id res chain seq x y z
N ILE A 1 15.21 33.49 -5.17
CA ILE A 1 16.14 32.96 -6.20
C ILE A 1 15.98 31.44 -6.22
N CYS A 2 15.82 30.88 -7.43
CA CYS A 2 15.72 29.41 -7.58
C CYS A 2 17.03 28.74 -7.10
N LEU A 3 16.92 27.62 -6.38
CA LEU A 3 18.08 26.87 -5.87
C LEU A 3 19.05 26.49 -7.01
N GLU A 4 18.52 26.07 -8.17
CA GLU A 4 19.34 25.72 -9.32
C GLU A 4 20.22 26.88 -9.81
N THR A 5 19.66 28.10 -9.81
CA THR A 5 20.41 29.31 -10.20
C THR A 5 21.49 29.66 -9.19
N ARG A 6 21.22 29.47 -7.89
CA ARG A 6 22.22 29.68 -6.82
C ARG A 6 23.40 28.72 -6.95
N PHE A 7 23.11 27.42 -7.13
CA PHE A 7 24.16 26.40 -7.23
C PHE A 7 25.03 26.56 -8.49
N LYS A 8 24.44 27.00 -9.62
CA LYS A 8 25.22 27.35 -10.80
C LYS A 8 26.17 28.54 -10.59
N ARG A 9 25.91 29.38 -9.58
CA ARG A 9 26.76 30.51 -9.16
C ARG A 9 27.60 30.20 -7.95
N ASP A 10 27.76 28.94 -7.57
CA ASP A 10 28.46 28.48 -6.34
C ASP A 10 27.97 29.16 -5.05
N GLN A 11 26.70 29.62 -5.03
CA GLN A 11 26.08 30.20 -3.85
C GLN A 11 25.50 29.10 -2.98
N HIS A 12 26.24 28.60 -2.03
CA HIS A 12 25.82 27.53 -1.15
C HIS A 12 24.73 27.98 -0.16
N LEU A 13 23.96 27.00 0.34
CA LEU A 13 23.00 27.24 1.42
C LEU A 13 23.76 27.43 2.74
N SER A 14 23.43 28.48 3.46
CA SER A 14 23.89 28.68 4.83
C SER A 14 23.25 27.63 5.76
N GLN A 15 23.87 27.40 6.92
CA GLN A 15 23.33 26.50 7.94
C GLN A 15 21.92 26.92 8.37
N GLY A 16 21.67 28.23 8.53
CA GLY A 16 20.33 28.75 8.86
C GLY A 16 19.27 28.44 7.82
N GLU A 17 19.60 28.57 6.52
CA GLU A 17 18.68 28.20 5.44
C GLU A 17 18.39 26.70 5.40
N VAL A 18 19.38 25.86 5.67
CA VAL A 18 19.17 24.40 5.80
C VAL A 18 18.23 24.10 6.96
N LEU A 19 18.42 24.72 8.12
CA LEU A 19 17.53 24.54 9.27
C LEU A 19 16.10 24.99 8.98
N GLN A 20 15.90 26.13 8.33
CA GLN A 20 14.58 26.60 7.92
C GLN A 20 13.89 25.63 6.95
N LEU A 21 14.62 25.02 6.01
CA LEU A 21 14.10 23.98 5.14
C LEU A 21 13.66 22.74 5.92
N LEU A 22 14.40 22.34 6.94
CA LEU A 22 14.07 21.18 7.79
C LEU A 22 12.82 21.45 8.62
N ASP A 23 12.70 22.63 9.21
CA ASP A 23 11.50 23.06 9.93
C ASP A 23 10.28 23.07 9.00
N PHE A 24 10.44 23.63 7.80
CA PHE A 24 9.39 23.66 6.78
C PHE A 24 8.91 22.25 6.41
N CYS A 25 9.80 21.25 6.42
CA CYS A 25 9.41 19.84 6.21
C CYS A 25 8.49 19.30 7.30
N GLY A 26 8.56 19.84 8.50
CA GLY A 26 7.75 19.45 9.66
C GLY A 26 6.30 19.94 9.58
N TRP A 27 6.00 20.97 8.77
CA TRP A 27 4.67 21.58 8.72
C TRP A 27 3.71 20.91 7.74
N THR A 28 2.40 20.98 8.02
CA THR A 28 1.36 20.55 7.05
C THR A 28 1.40 21.43 5.79
N VAL A 29 0.85 20.91 4.69
CA VAL A 29 0.78 21.64 3.42
C VAL A 29 0.00 22.94 3.55
N ASP A 30 -1.04 22.96 4.39
CA ASP A 30 -1.82 24.19 4.64
C ASP A 30 -0.96 25.25 5.36
N THR A 31 -0.27 24.86 6.43
CA THR A 31 0.68 25.72 7.13
C THR A 31 1.77 26.25 6.20
N GLN A 32 2.35 25.38 5.38
CA GLN A 32 3.36 25.77 4.38
C GLN A 32 2.83 26.81 3.39
N LYS A 33 1.63 26.61 2.85
CA LYS A 33 0.99 27.56 1.92
C LYS A 33 0.72 28.92 2.54
N ARG A 34 0.33 28.96 3.81
CA ARG A 34 0.10 30.22 4.56
C ARG A 34 1.40 30.97 4.78
N LEU A 35 2.46 30.26 5.20
CA LEU A 35 3.80 30.83 5.36
C LEU A 35 4.35 31.39 4.04
N MET A 36 4.20 30.65 2.94
CA MET A 36 4.64 31.10 1.60
C MET A 36 3.87 32.35 1.11
N LYS A 37 2.66 32.58 1.60
CA LYS A 37 1.87 33.81 1.33
C LYS A 37 2.22 34.97 2.27
N GLY A 38 3.22 34.82 3.12
CA GLY A 38 3.63 35.84 4.09
C GLY A 38 2.70 36.00 5.29
N VAL A 39 1.78 35.04 5.51
CA VAL A 39 0.87 35.07 6.67
C VAL A 39 1.65 34.76 7.94
N LYS A 40 1.69 35.71 8.87
CA LYS A 40 2.21 35.48 10.22
C LYS A 40 1.23 34.58 10.97
N LEU A 41 1.69 33.40 11.39
CA LEU A 41 0.91 32.45 12.17
C LEU A 41 1.22 32.59 13.65
N LEU A 42 0.20 32.51 14.48
CA LEU A 42 0.39 32.35 15.93
C LEU A 42 1.00 30.98 16.24
N PRO A 43 1.75 30.81 17.34
CA PRO A 43 2.41 29.55 17.69
C PRO A 43 1.50 28.32 17.61
N ASN A 44 0.23 28.46 18.05
CA ASN A 44 -0.76 27.38 18.05
C ASN A 44 -1.33 27.03 16.65
N ALA A 45 -1.12 27.90 15.66
CA ALA A 45 -1.61 27.69 14.30
C ALA A 45 -0.65 26.88 13.42
N TYR A 46 0.54 26.55 13.92
CA TYR A 46 1.51 25.71 13.25
C TYR A 46 1.13 24.24 13.39
N GLN A 47 0.52 23.69 12.35
CA GLN A 47 0.17 22.27 12.33
C GLN A 47 1.34 21.44 11.82
N GLN A 48 1.77 20.48 12.59
CA GLN A 48 2.85 19.56 12.26
C GLN A 48 2.34 18.30 11.57
N VAL A 49 3.16 17.76 10.67
CA VAL A 49 2.95 16.41 10.12
C VAL A 49 3.48 15.35 11.08
N SER A 50 3.14 14.08 10.85
CA SER A 50 3.73 12.99 11.61
C SER A 50 5.25 12.96 11.46
N ARG A 51 5.97 12.46 12.48
CA ARG A 51 7.44 12.29 12.43
C ARG A 51 7.90 11.46 11.24
N ASP A 52 7.12 10.44 10.85
CA ASP A 52 7.40 9.62 9.66
C ASP A 52 7.34 10.44 8.38
N MET A 53 6.32 11.28 8.24
CA MET A 53 6.16 12.17 7.09
C MET A 53 7.28 13.23 7.05
N ALA A 54 7.60 13.85 8.16
CA ALA A 54 8.71 14.80 8.25
C ALA A 54 10.04 14.13 7.86
N SER A 55 10.31 12.94 8.37
CA SER A 55 11.51 12.15 8.05
C SER A 55 11.61 11.80 6.56
N GLN A 56 10.50 11.47 5.90
CA GLN A 56 10.46 11.20 4.46
C GLN A 56 10.75 12.47 3.64
N ARG A 57 10.15 13.59 4.02
CA ARG A 57 10.39 14.89 3.35
C ARG A 57 11.83 15.34 3.51
N ILE A 58 12.39 15.22 4.70
CA ILE A 58 13.81 15.54 4.99
C ILE A 58 14.74 14.66 4.13
N HIS A 59 14.40 13.36 4.01
CA HIS A 59 15.18 12.47 3.14
C HIS A 59 15.10 12.91 1.66
N ALA A 60 13.93 13.23 1.16
CA ALA A 60 13.76 13.69 -0.22
C ALA A 60 14.53 14.98 -0.51
N ILE A 61 14.49 15.97 0.40
CA ILE A 61 15.24 17.22 0.29
C ILE A 61 16.75 16.96 0.35
N ARG A 62 17.20 16.08 1.24
CA ARG A 62 18.63 15.71 1.32
C ARG A 62 19.14 15.16 0.00
N GLU A 63 18.43 14.21 -0.60
CA GLU A 63 18.83 13.61 -1.88
C GLU A 63 18.77 14.64 -3.03
N TYR A 64 17.76 15.52 -3.02
CA TYR A 64 17.65 16.59 -4.02
C TYR A 64 18.78 17.61 -3.91
N LEU A 65 19.13 18.08 -2.71
CA LEU A 65 20.24 18.98 -2.50
C LEU A 65 21.57 18.33 -2.89
N ARG A 66 21.79 17.08 -2.50
CA ARG A 66 22.96 16.31 -2.92
C ARG A 66 23.07 16.24 -4.45
N PHE A 67 21.98 15.97 -5.15
CA PHE A 67 21.93 15.96 -6.61
C PHE A 67 22.31 17.33 -7.18
N LEU A 68 21.74 18.42 -6.65
CA LEU A 68 22.03 19.78 -7.11
C LEU A 68 23.53 20.14 -6.95
N TYR A 69 24.12 19.85 -5.78
CA TYR A 69 25.55 20.10 -5.54
C TYR A 69 26.44 19.33 -6.53
N LEU A 70 26.16 18.04 -6.72
CA LEU A 70 26.98 17.20 -7.61
C LEU A 70 26.86 17.57 -9.08
N ARG A 71 25.70 18.10 -9.50
CA ARG A 71 25.40 18.37 -10.91
C ARG A 71 25.59 19.82 -11.33
N LEU A 72 25.33 20.78 -10.45
CA LEU A 72 25.23 22.18 -10.81
C LEU A 72 26.35 23.03 -10.20
N ALA A 73 26.89 22.66 -9.04
CA ALA A 73 27.99 23.42 -8.44
C ALA A 73 29.26 23.26 -9.27
N GLN A 74 29.94 24.38 -9.50
CA GLN A 74 31.17 24.43 -10.29
C GLN A 74 32.45 24.26 -9.44
N SER A 75 32.29 24.35 -8.11
CA SER A 75 33.41 24.17 -7.16
C SER A 75 34.08 22.80 -7.33
N LYS A 76 35.41 22.80 -7.28
CA LYS A 76 36.22 21.57 -7.25
C LYS A 76 35.94 20.73 -6.02
N ASP A 77 35.44 21.33 -4.94
CA ASP A 77 35.15 20.70 -3.65
C ASP A 77 33.65 20.25 -3.51
N ARG A 78 32.90 20.27 -4.59
CA ARG A 78 31.44 19.97 -4.62
C ARG A 78 31.07 18.65 -3.95
N GLU A 79 31.92 17.63 -4.02
CA GLU A 79 31.63 16.31 -3.42
C GLU A 79 31.70 16.38 -1.88
N ASN A 80 32.70 17.06 -1.32
CA ASN A 80 32.84 17.25 0.12
C ASN A 80 31.72 18.13 0.67
N ILE A 81 31.34 19.18 -0.05
CA ILE A 81 30.23 20.06 0.32
C ILE A 81 28.92 19.26 0.28
N ALA A 82 28.65 18.48 -0.77
CA ALA A 82 27.47 17.63 -0.88
C ALA A 82 27.39 16.61 0.26
N LYS A 83 28.53 16.01 0.63
CA LYS A 83 28.64 15.08 1.76
C LYS A 83 28.35 15.78 3.08
N TYR A 84 28.99 16.90 3.34
CA TYR A 84 28.79 17.70 4.56
C TYR A 84 27.34 18.10 4.76
N VAL A 85 26.71 18.70 3.74
CA VAL A 85 25.29 19.08 3.78
C VAL A 85 24.39 17.87 4.00
N SER A 86 24.68 16.76 3.32
CA SER A 86 23.90 15.51 3.47
C SER A 86 23.99 14.95 4.89
N GLU A 87 25.16 14.95 5.52
CA GLU A 87 25.36 14.47 6.88
C GLU A 87 24.74 15.41 7.92
N THR A 88 24.89 16.73 7.71
CA THR A 88 24.21 17.74 8.53
C THR A 88 22.71 17.52 8.53
N ILE A 89 22.07 17.42 7.36
CA ILE A 89 20.64 17.16 7.26
C ILE A 89 20.24 15.82 7.93
N LYS A 90 21.08 14.80 7.81
CA LYS A 90 20.84 13.50 8.42
C LYS A 90 20.83 13.57 9.96
N SER A 91 21.67 14.42 10.56
CA SER A 91 21.74 14.59 12.03
C SER A 91 20.45 15.20 12.62
N TYR A 92 19.77 16.06 11.86
CA TYR A 92 18.50 16.68 12.26
C TYR A 92 17.27 15.81 11.96
N LYS A 93 17.47 14.65 11.33
CA LYS A 93 16.34 13.75 11.02
C LYS A 93 15.68 13.27 12.32
N PRO A 94 14.33 13.41 12.47
CA PRO A 94 13.64 12.95 13.66
C PRO A 94 13.90 11.47 13.92
N LYS A 95 14.37 11.14 15.12
CA LYS A 95 14.50 9.74 15.54
C LYS A 95 13.11 9.15 15.68
N ILE A 96 12.75 8.25 14.81
CA ILE A 96 11.49 7.51 14.86
C ILE A 96 11.71 6.36 15.84
N LYS A 97 11.07 6.42 17.01
CA LYS A 97 10.97 5.22 17.84
C LYS A 97 10.17 4.20 17.02
N LYS A 98 10.82 3.12 16.61
CA LYS A 98 10.11 1.97 16.04
C LYS A 98 9.27 1.37 17.17
N TYR A 99 8.08 1.89 17.36
CA TYR A 99 7.09 1.20 18.15
C TYR A 99 6.83 -0.12 17.45
N ASN A 100 7.11 -1.22 18.14
CA ASN A 100 6.60 -2.53 17.75
C ASN A 100 5.07 -2.42 17.80
N LYS A 101 4.47 -1.94 16.73
CA LYS A 101 3.04 -2.05 16.52
C LYS A 101 2.78 -3.51 16.16
N ASN A 102 2.67 -4.36 17.17
CA ASN A 102 2.11 -5.71 17.05
C ASN A 102 0.62 -5.63 16.69
N LYS A 103 0.27 -4.84 15.69
CA LYS A 103 -1.08 -4.83 15.14
C LYS A 103 -1.19 -6.00 14.19
N ILE A 104 -2.12 -6.90 14.47
CA ILE A 104 -2.63 -7.87 13.51
C ILE A 104 -2.99 -7.09 12.26
N ILE A 105 -2.24 -7.31 11.18
CA ILE A 105 -2.43 -6.57 9.92
C ILE A 105 -3.35 -7.35 8.99
N ALA A 106 -3.61 -8.62 9.25
CA ALA A 106 -4.57 -9.43 8.53
C ALA A 106 -6.00 -8.90 8.70
N LEU A 107 -6.89 -9.25 7.79
CA LEU A 107 -8.32 -9.06 7.98
C LEU A 107 -8.79 -9.98 9.11
N SER A 108 -9.72 -9.52 9.94
CA SER A 108 -10.43 -10.39 10.88
C SER A 108 -11.54 -11.17 10.17
N ASP A 109 -11.99 -12.27 10.77
CA ASP A 109 -13.09 -13.07 10.24
C ASP A 109 -14.36 -12.21 10.09
N GLU A 110 -14.68 -11.36 11.06
CA GLU A 110 -15.77 -10.39 11.02
C GLU A 110 -15.68 -9.44 9.80
N GLN A 111 -14.46 -8.99 9.47
CA GLN A 111 -14.24 -8.15 8.30
C GLN A 111 -14.45 -8.92 6.99
N ILE A 112 -14.04 -10.18 6.95
CA ILE A 112 -14.26 -11.07 5.81
C ILE A 112 -15.75 -11.32 5.64
N ASP A 113 -16.46 -11.69 6.71
CA ASP A 113 -17.90 -11.94 6.70
C ASP A 113 -18.70 -10.70 6.24
N THR A 114 -18.36 -9.53 6.76
CA THR A 114 -19.00 -8.28 6.33
C THR A 114 -18.80 -8.03 4.83
N ILE A 115 -17.61 -8.27 4.29
CA ILE A 115 -17.31 -8.08 2.87
C ILE A 115 -18.06 -9.11 2.02
N THR A 116 -18.05 -10.37 2.43
CA THR A 116 -18.61 -11.49 1.66
C THR A 116 -20.12 -11.59 1.75
N GLN A 117 -20.75 -11.00 2.75
CA GLN A 117 -22.21 -11.05 2.94
C GLN A 117 -22.86 -9.69 2.65
N LYS A 118 -22.43 -8.61 3.29
CA LYS A 118 -23.11 -7.31 3.22
C LYS A 118 -22.78 -6.48 1.98
N LEU A 119 -21.65 -6.76 1.30
CA LEU A 119 -21.30 -6.09 0.05
C LEU A 119 -21.79 -6.84 -1.20
N LEU A 120 -22.56 -7.91 -1.02
CA LEU A 120 -23.18 -8.66 -2.13
C LEU A 120 -24.14 -7.78 -2.93
N LEU A 121 -24.30 -8.14 -4.20
CA LEU A 121 -25.20 -7.49 -5.12
C LEU A 121 -26.65 -7.58 -4.62
N GLY A 122 -27.31 -6.44 -4.48
CA GLY A 122 -28.70 -6.35 -4.03
C GLY A 122 -28.89 -6.47 -2.51
N HIS A 123 -27.83 -6.61 -1.71
CA HIS A 123 -27.99 -6.66 -0.25
C HIS A 123 -28.55 -5.33 0.28
N PRO A 124 -29.56 -5.36 1.19
CA PRO A 124 -30.23 -4.13 1.68
C PRO A 124 -29.26 -3.11 2.33
N GLU A 125 -28.28 -3.59 3.06
CA GLU A 125 -27.26 -2.75 3.74
C GLU A 125 -26.14 -2.30 2.80
N ASN A 126 -26.11 -2.74 1.52
CA ASN A 126 -25.06 -2.35 0.60
C ASN A 126 -25.03 -0.82 0.42
N PRO A 127 -23.89 -0.12 0.70
CA PRO A 127 -23.84 1.34 0.70
C PRO A 127 -24.01 1.96 -0.69
N TRP A 128 -23.89 1.18 -1.76
CA TRP A 128 -24.07 1.64 -3.13
C TRP A 128 -25.44 1.21 -3.66
N LYS A 129 -26.16 2.15 -4.26
CA LYS A 129 -27.53 1.90 -4.76
C LYS A 129 -27.56 1.30 -6.18
N ASP A 130 -26.58 1.66 -7.01
CA ASP A 130 -26.47 1.23 -8.39
C ASP A 130 -25.82 -0.16 -8.48
N ARG A 131 -26.48 -1.10 -9.20
CA ARG A 131 -26.03 -2.49 -9.32
C ARG A 131 -24.65 -2.62 -9.99
N SER A 132 -24.36 -1.78 -11.00
CA SER A 132 -23.06 -1.78 -11.68
C SER A 132 -21.94 -1.32 -10.74
N ILE A 133 -22.26 -0.37 -9.86
CA ILE A 133 -21.32 0.09 -8.83
C ILE A 133 -21.14 -0.97 -7.75
N GLN A 134 -22.20 -1.62 -7.30
CA GLN A 134 -22.14 -2.71 -6.34
C GLN A 134 -21.23 -3.83 -6.85
N LEU A 135 -21.49 -4.34 -8.06
CA LEU A 135 -20.70 -5.44 -8.63
C LEU A 135 -19.25 -5.04 -8.85
N ARG A 136 -18.99 -3.86 -9.44
CA ARG A 136 -17.64 -3.34 -9.60
C ARG A 136 -16.88 -3.27 -8.28
N ASN A 137 -17.53 -2.77 -7.24
CA ASN A 137 -16.88 -2.59 -5.94
C ASN A 137 -16.68 -3.94 -5.24
N LEU A 138 -17.63 -4.86 -5.34
CA LEU A 138 -17.45 -6.24 -4.88
C LEU A 138 -16.23 -6.89 -5.56
N LEU A 139 -16.11 -6.76 -6.88
CA LEU A 139 -14.94 -7.27 -7.62
C LEU A 139 -13.61 -6.65 -7.17
N ILE A 140 -13.59 -5.36 -6.83
CA ILE A 140 -12.39 -4.70 -6.27
C ILE A 140 -11.95 -5.41 -4.98
N PHE A 141 -12.90 -5.69 -4.07
CA PHE A 141 -12.60 -6.41 -2.82
C PHE A 141 -12.19 -7.85 -3.07
N SER A 142 -12.92 -8.57 -3.92
CA SER A 142 -12.67 -9.99 -4.22
C SER A 142 -11.32 -10.22 -4.90
N ILE A 143 -10.98 -9.43 -5.91
CA ILE A 143 -9.66 -9.52 -6.57
C ILE A 143 -8.54 -9.24 -5.57
N LEU A 144 -8.67 -8.20 -4.74
CA LEU A 144 -7.67 -7.91 -3.71
C LEU A 144 -7.55 -9.02 -2.67
N TYR A 145 -8.67 -9.65 -2.30
CA TYR A 145 -8.70 -10.75 -1.34
C TYR A 145 -8.03 -12.02 -1.88
N GLU A 146 -8.33 -12.40 -3.12
CA GLU A 146 -7.79 -13.62 -3.72
C GLU A 146 -6.34 -13.48 -4.18
N THR A 147 -5.95 -12.28 -4.66
CA THR A 147 -4.65 -12.10 -5.31
C THR A 147 -3.63 -11.31 -4.49
N GLY A 148 -4.08 -10.50 -3.53
CA GLY A 148 -3.20 -9.61 -2.77
C GLY A 148 -2.46 -8.56 -3.61
N ILE A 149 -2.91 -8.25 -4.83
CA ILE A 149 -2.24 -7.29 -5.71
C ILE A 149 -2.26 -5.87 -5.13
N ARG A 150 -1.34 -5.04 -5.60
CA ARG A 150 -1.28 -3.64 -5.16
C ARG A 150 -2.41 -2.82 -5.78
N ARG A 151 -2.83 -1.76 -5.10
CA ARG A 151 -3.84 -0.82 -5.59
C ARG A 151 -3.51 -0.25 -6.99
N GLY A 152 -2.23 0.01 -7.26
CA GLY A 152 -1.79 0.47 -8.57
C GLY A 152 -1.93 -0.61 -9.65
N GLU A 153 -1.62 -1.87 -9.33
CA GLU A 153 -1.81 -3.01 -10.20
C GLU A 153 -3.30 -3.22 -10.51
N LEU A 154 -4.15 -3.21 -9.48
CA LEU A 154 -5.60 -3.30 -9.64
C LEU A 154 -6.15 -2.22 -10.58
N ALA A 155 -5.72 -0.96 -10.40
CA ALA A 155 -6.15 0.16 -11.25
C ALA A 155 -5.63 0.06 -12.69
N SER A 156 -4.58 -0.73 -12.93
CA SER A 156 -3.95 -0.93 -14.24
C SER A 156 -4.44 -2.18 -14.97
N LEU A 157 -5.27 -3.01 -14.34
CA LEU A 157 -5.81 -4.22 -14.98
C LEU A 157 -6.59 -3.88 -16.24
N TYR A 158 -6.32 -4.62 -17.30
CA TYR A 158 -7.11 -4.65 -18.52
C TYR A 158 -8.10 -5.82 -18.49
N VAL A 159 -9.14 -5.75 -19.28
CA VAL A 159 -10.07 -6.87 -19.48
C VAL A 159 -9.30 -8.12 -19.93
N ASN A 160 -8.41 -7.98 -20.90
CA ASN A 160 -7.65 -9.10 -21.46
C ASN A 160 -6.51 -9.61 -20.57
N ASP A 161 -6.26 -8.99 -19.41
CA ASP A 161 -5.32 -9.52 -18.42
C ASP A 161 -5.93 -10.67 -17.62
N ILE A 162 -7.23 -10.85 -17.74
CA ILE A 162 -7.95 -11.94 -17.07
C ILE A 162 -8.40 -12.91 -18.16
N LYS A 163 -7.89 -14.12 -18.06
CA LYS A 163 -8.23 -15.21 -18.99
C LYS A 163 -8.55 -16.43 -18.18
N SER A 164 -9.79 -16.97 -18.39
CA SER A 164 -10.27 -18.08 -17.58
C SER A 164 -10.10 -17.75 -16.08
N THR A 165 -9.43 -18.58 -15.34
CA THR A 165 -9.19 -18.44 -13.89
C THR A 165 -7.79 -17.88 -13.55
N VAL A 166 -7.23 -17.04 -14.43
CA VAL A 166 -5.90 -16.46 -14.22
C VAL A 166 -5.91 -14.95 -14.44
N VAL A 167 -5.36 -14.21 -13.49
CA VAL A 167 -5.08 -12.77 -13.58
C VAL A 167 -3.60 -12.56 -13.85
N SER A 168 -3.28 -11.89 -14.95
CA SER A 168 -1.93 -11.53 -15.34
C SER A 168 -1.64 -10.08 -14.95
N ILE A 169 -0.53 -9.85 -14.25
CA ILE A 169 -0.09 -8.52 -13.83
C ILE A 169 1.07 -8.09 -14.72
N TYR A 170 0.87 -7.02 -15.47
CA TYR A 170 1.87 -6.46 -16.39
C TYR A 170 2.36 -5.09 -15.93
N ARG A 171 3.61 -4.80 -16.26
CA ARG A 171 4.20 -3.47 -16.14
C ARG A 171 3.95 -2.68 -17.43
N ARG A 172 3.16 -1.62 -17.36
CA ARG A 172 2.83 -0.78 -18.51
C ARG A 172 3.45 0.61 -18.34
N HIS A 173 4.77 0.68 -18.59
CA HIS A 173 5.46 1.97 -18.61
C HIS A 173 5.10 2.73 -19.89
N ASN A 174 4.99 4.06 -19.78
CA ASN A 174 4.73 4.95 -20.91
C ASN A 174 3.53 4.51 -21.78
N ASN A 175 2.49 4.03 -21.14
CA ASN A 175 1.32 3.48 -21.81
C ASN A 175 0.56 4.57 -22.58
N PRO A 176 0.46 4.53 -23.92
CA PRO A 176 -0.23 5.55 -24.73
C PRO A 176 -1.75 5.59 -24.48
N LEU A 177 -2.32 4.52 -23.92
CA LEU A 177 -3.73 4.43 -23.56
C LEU A 177 -4.03 5.02 -22.17
N GLU A 178 -3.01 5.51 -21.46
CA GLU A 178 -3.19 6.11 -20.15
C GLU A 178 -3.70 7.55 -20.27
N THR A 179 -4.92 7.77 -19.81
CA THR A 179 -5.60 9.09 -19.86
C THR A 179 -5.70 9.77 -18.51
N ARG A 180 -5.27 9.10 -17.43
CA ARG A 180 -5.34 9.64 -16.08
C ARG A 180 -4.14 10.56 -15.81
N LYS A 181 -4.37 11.71 -15.18
CA LYS A 181 -3.29 12.65 -14.79
C LYS A 181 -2.22 12.02 -13.92
N GLN A 182 -2.62 11.05 -13.09
CA GLN A 182 -1.71 10.24 -12.26
C GLN A 182 -1.85 8.79 -12.70
N ALA A 183 -0.96 8.35 -13.56
CA ALA A 183 -0.88 6.97 -14.00
C ALA A 183 -0.60 6.05 -12.81
N PRO A 184 -1.36 4.96 -12.63
CA PRO A 184 -1.03 3.97 -11.63
C PRO A 184 0.30 3.30 -12.00
N ASN A 185 1.23 3.26 -11.07
CA ASN A 185 2.53 2.65 -11.31
C ASN A 185 2.58 1.24 -10.71
N ALA A 186 2.78 0.23 -11.54
CA ALA A 186 3.10 -1.13 -11.13
C ALA A 186 4.61 -1.23 -10.87
N LYS A 187 4.99 -1.18 -9.59
CA LYS A 187 6.40 -1.24 -9.16
C LYS A 187 6.93 -2.67 -8.99
N THR A 188 6.12 -3.69 -9.28
CA THR A 188 6.42 -5.10 -9.05
C THR A 188 6.76 -5.85 -10.33
N GLY A 189 7.33 -7.05 -10.18
CA GLY A 189 7.54 -7.99 -11.28
C GLY A 189 6.22 -8.43 -11.93
N GLU A 190 6.27 -8.72 -13.22
CA GLU A 190 5.17 -9.34 -13.96
C GLU A 190 4.95 -10.76 -13.45
N ARG A 191 3.70 -11.18 -13.39
CA ARG A 191 3.31 -12.49 -12.87
C ARG A 191 1.88 -12.85 -13.19
N THR A 192 1.57 -14.12 -13.09
CA THR A 192 0.21 -14.66 -13.18
C THR A 192 -0.25 -15.19 -11.83
N ILE A 193 -1.50 -14.96 -11.48
CA ILE A 193 -2.08 -15.38 -10.20
C ILE A 193 -3.41 -16.09 -10.50
N PRO A 194 -3.59 -17.34 -10.04
CA PRO A 194 -4.87 -18.02 -10.19
C PRO A 194 -5.95 -17.35 -9.32
N ILE A 195 -7.19 -17.40 -9.80
CA ILE A 195 -8.39 -16.96 -9.10
C ILE A 195 -9.45 -18.07 -9.17
N THR A 196 -10.44 -17.99 -8.30
CA THR A 196 -11.53 -18.95 -8.28
C THR A 196 -12.46 -18.81 -9.51
N ASP A 197 -13.09 -19.90 -9.92
CA ASP A 197 -14.12 -19.89 -10.99
C ASP A 197 -15.26 -18.92 -10.67
N GLY A 198 -15.64 -18.82 -9.39
CA GLY A 198 -16.67 -17.88 -8.93
C GLY A 198 -16.29 -16.43 -9.21
N LEU A 199 -15.06 -16.04 -8.92
CA LEU A 199 -14.56 -14.69 -9.19
C LEU A 199 -14.44 -14.45 -10.70
N ALA A 200 -13.95 -15.41 -11.47
CA ALA A 200 -13.85 -15.31 -12.93
C ALA A 200 -15.22 -15.05 -13.56
N ARG A 201 -16.25 -15.82 -13.19
CA ARG A 201 -17.64 -15.61 -13.66
C ARG A 201 -18.19 -14.23 -13.29
N LEU A 202 -17.95 -13.75 -12.08
CA LEU A 202 -18.38 -12.40 -11.68
C LEU A 202 -17.69 -11.30 -12.50
N ILE A 203 -16.41 -11.49 -12.86
CA ILE A 203 -15.68 -10.57 -13.73
C ILE A 203 -16.30 -10.57 -15.13
N ASP A 204 -16.63 -11.74 -15.69
CA ASP A 204 -17.26 -11.85 -17.01
C ASP A 204 -18.62 -11.15 -17.03
N ILE A 205 -19.47 -11.36 -16.03
CA ILE A 205 -20.75 -10.66 -15.88
C ILE A 205 -20.53 -9.13 -15.85
N TYR A 206 -19.56 -8.67 -15.06
CA TYR A 206 -19.25 -7.25 -15.00
C TYR A 206 -18.81 -6.70 -16.34
N VAL A 207 -17.93 -7.40 -17.04
CA VAL A 207 -17.37 -6.99 -18.34
C VAL A 207 -18.47 -6.94 -19.40
N MET A 208 -19.32 -7.97 -19.47
CA MET A 208 -20.31 -8.11 -20.52
C MET A 208 -21.54 -7.20 -20.28
N GLU A 209 -22.09 -7.22 -19.08
CA GLU A 209 -23.38 -6.58 -18.81
C GLU A 209 -23.23 -5.14 -18.29
N HIS A 210 -22.28 -4.88 -17.43
CA HIS A 210 -22.16 -3.59 -16.74
C HIS A 210 -21.14 -2.65 -17.41
N ARG A 211 -19.93 -3.12 -17.64
CA ARG A 211 -18.90 -2.35 -18.33
C ARG A 211 -19.22 -2.20 -19.81
N GLY A 212 -19.65 -3.30 -20.44
CA GLY A 212 -19.97 -3.37 -21.87
C GLY A 212 -21.13 -2.48 -22.30
N SER A 213 -22.09 -2.19 -21.40
CA SER A 213 -23.19 -1.24 -21.66
C SER A 213 -22.73 0.22 -21.74
N VAL A 214 -21.52 0.55 -21.24
CA VAL A 214 -21.02 1.93 -21.20
C VAL A 214 -20.18 2.22 -22.46
N LYS A 215 -20.74 2.99 -23.42
CA LYS A 215 -20.07 3.31 -24.70
C LYS A 215 -18.63 3.83 -24.55
N ALA A 216 -18.39 4.74 -23.59
CA ALA A 216 -17.06 5.29 -23.36
C ALA A 216 -16.04 4.27 -22.84
N ALA A 217 -16.49 3.21 -22.15
CA ALA A 217 -15.62 2.14 -21.66
C ALA A 217 -15.05 1.29 -22.81
N LYS A 218 -15.72 1.21 -23.93
CA LYS A 218 -15.25 0.46 -25.12
C LYS A 218 -14.03 1.09 -25.81
N LYS A 219 -13.72 2.37 -25.49
CA LYS A 219 -12.60 3.11 -26.08
C LYS A 219 -11.24 2.80 -25.46
N HIS A 220 -11.19 2.00 -24.40
CA HIS A 220 -9.94 1.63 -23.72
C HIS A 220 -10.06 0.25 -23.06
N PRO A 221 -8.95 -0.44 -22.80
CA PRO A 221 -8.97 -1.81 -22.29
C PRO A 221 -9.11 -1.94 -20.77
N TYR A 222 -9.08 -0.85 -19.99
CA TYR A 222 -9.10 -0.93 -18.52
C TYR A 222 -10.33 -1.65 -17.99
N LEU A 223 -10.12 -2.57 -17.05
CA LEU A 223 -11.20 -3.37 -16.43
C LEU A 223 -12.16 -2.48 -15.65
N PHE A 224 -11.67 -1.70 -14.71
CA PHE A 224 -12.51 -0.90 -13.82
C PHE A 224 -12.77 0.49 -14.37
N VAL A 225 -14.06 0.81 -14.51
CA VAL A 225 -14.53 2.10 -15.03
C VAL A 225 -15.47 2.81 -14.06
N SER A 226 -15.60 4.11 -14.23
CA SER A 226 -16.59 4.90 -13.51
C SER A 226 -17.99 4.69 -14.10
N HIS A 227 -19.00 4.48 -13.25
CA HIS A 227 -20.42 4.34 -13.62
C HIS A 227 -21.27 5.59 -13.31
N ARG A 228 -20.64 6.66 -12.81
CA ARG A 228 -21.29 7.96 -12.51
C ARG A 228 -20.50 9.09 -13.14
N LYS A 229 -20.04 10.03 -12.34
CA LYS A 229 -19.19 11.14 -12.79
C LYS A 229 -18.03 10.60 -13.63
N ASN A 230 -17.84 11.15 -14.84
CA ASN A 230 -16.88 10.62 -15.83
C ASN A 230 -17.18 9.17 -16.27
N MET A 231 -18.46 8.86 -16.51
CA MET A 231 -18.92 7.54 -16.90
C MET A 231 -18.06 6.93 -18.01
N GLY A 232 -17.61 5.71 -17.80
CA GLY A 232 -16.78 4.96 -18.73
C GLY A 232 -15.31 5.29 -18.75
N LYS A 233 -14.83 6.34 -18.03
CA LYS A 233 -13.39 6.57 -17.89
C LYS A 233 -12.74 5.56 -16.93
N PRO A 234 -11.46 5.22 -17.11
CA PRO A 234 -10.74 4.34 -16.19
C PRO A 234 -10.78 4.85 -14.75
N MET A 235 -11.01 3.98 -13.79
CA MET A 235 -10.97 4.37 -12.38
C MET A 235 -9.60 4.85 -11.96
N THR A 236 -9.57 5.98 -11.24
CA THR A 236 -8.34 6.51 -10.64
C THR A 236 -8.02 5.79 -9.33
N ILE A 237 -6.77 5.89 -8.88
CA ILE A 237 -6.35 5.41 -7.55
C ILE A 237 -7.20 6.05 -6.44
N ASN A 238 -7.55 7.33 -6.59
CA ASN A 238 -8.41 8.02 -5.62
C ASN A 238 -9.84 7.47 -5.63
N ALA A 239 -10.38 7.13 -6.80
CA ALA A 239 -11.72 6.53 -6.89
C ALA A 239 -11.76 5.17 -6.17
N ILE A 240 -10.71 4.35 -6.28
CA ILE A 240 -10.58 3.11 -5.49
C ILE A 240 -10.52 3.43 -3.99
N HIS A 241 -9.79 4.47 -3.58
CA HIS A 241 -9.73 4.89 -2.18
C HIS A 241 -11.11 5.27 -1.63
N GLU A 242 -11.92 5.98 -2.42
CA GLU A 242 -13.29 6.36 -2.04
C GLU A 242 -14.23 5.14 -1.88
N VAL A 243 -14.01 4.04 -2.64
CA VAL A 243 -14.74 2.77 -2.43
C VAL A 243 -14.47 2.24 -1.01
N PHE A 244 -13.21 2.19 -0.60
CA PHE A 244 -12.83 1.74 0.75
C PHE A 244 -13.34 2.69 1.85
N LYS A 245 -13.32 4.00 1.57
CA LYS A 245 -13.86 5.01 2.50
C LYS A 245 -15.35 4.82 2.71
N ALA A 246 -16.12 4.64 1.65
CA ALA A 246 -17.57 4.41 1.72
C ALA A 246 -17.89 3.12 2.50
N ALA A 247 -17.19 2.02 2.26
CA ALA A 247 -17.36 0.79 3.01
C ALA A 247 -17.07 0.96 4.51
N ARG A 248 -15.99 1.67 4.88
CA ARG A 248 -15.67 1.95 6.29
C ARG A 248 -16.67 2.86 7.00
N LEU A 249 -17.33 3.75 6.25
CA LEU A 249 -18.36 4.63 6.80
C LEU A 249 -19.68 3.88 7.01
N ALA A 250 -19.99 2.92 6.14
CA ALA A 250 -21.20 2.13 6.24
C ALA A 250 -21.10 1.03 7.32
N PHE A 251 -19.91 0.47 7.52
CA PHE A 251 -19.71 -0.68 8.41
C PHE A 251 -18.55 -0.40 9.37
N PRO A 252 -18.83 -0.18 10.67
CA PRO A 252 -17.81 0.03 11.70
C PRO A 252 -16.79 -1.11 11.78
N GLU A 253 -17.21 -2.35 11.52
CA GLU A 253 -16.39 -3.57 11.50
C GLU A 253 -15.26 -3.44 10.48
N LEU A 254 -15.50 -2.74 9.38
CA LEU A 254 -14.52 -2.51 8.33
C LEU A 254 -13.51 -1.40 8.66
N LYS A 255 -13.47 -0.94 9.92
CA LYS A 255 -12.48 0.06 10.37
C LYS A 255 -11.05 -0.40 10.04
N GLY A 256 -10.31 0.46 9.36
CA GLY A 256 -8.91 0.21 9.00
C GLY A 256 -8.68 -0.66 7.77
N ILE A 257 -9.72 -1.14 7.06
CA ILE A 257 -9.52 -1.82 5.79
C ILE A 257 -8.91 -0.88 4.75
N SER A 258 -8.06 -1.42 3.92
CA SER A 258 -7.40 -0.71 2.81
C SER A 258 -6.86 -1.75 1.82
N PRO A 259 -6.58 -1.40 0.56
CA PRO A 259 -5.95 -2.32 -0.38
C PRO A 259 -4.65 -2.95 0.17
N HIS A 260 -3.91 -2.18 0.97
CA HIS A 260 -2.68 -2.68 1.58
C HIS A 260 -2.95 -3.73 2.68
N LYS A 261 -4.04 -3.59 3.43
CA LYS A 261 -4.46 -4.58 4.43
C LYS A 261 -4.82 -5.92 3.80
N PHE A 262 -5.47 -5.93 2.62
CA PHE A 262 -5.73 -7.15 1.85
C PHE A 262 -4.43 -7.85 1.44
N ARG A 263 -3.45 -7.08 0.99
CA ARG A 263 -2.13 -7.62 0.66
C ARG A 263 -1.40 -8.20 1.88
N HIS A 264 -1.54 -7.58 3.04
CA HIS A 264 -1.02 -8.16 4.29
C HIS A 264 -1.75 -9.44 4.67
N HIS A 265 -3.08 -9.45 4.50
CA HIS A 265 -3.88 -10.66 4.74
C HIS A 265 -3.47 -11.80 3.80
N MET A 266 -3.23 -11.53 2.51
CA MET A 266 -2.73 -12.54 1.58
C MET A 266 -1.36 -13.08 2.00
N ASN A 267 -0.43 -12.23 2.45
CA ASN A 267 0.84 -12.70 2.99
C ASN A 267 0.67 -13.60 4.22
N TYR A 268 -0.29 -13.29 5.09
CA TYR A 268 -0.63 -14.13 6.24
C TYR A 268 -1.19 -15.49 5.79
N ARG A 269 -2.12 -15.48 4.82
CA ARG A 269 -2.67 -16.73 4.23
C ARG A 269 -1.58 -17.60 3.61
N ILE A 270 -0.66 -17.03 2.85
CA ILE A 270 0.48 -17.77 2.26
C ILE A 270 1.27 -18.49 3.36
N SER A 271 1.56 -17.83 4.49
CA SER A 271 2.25 -18.49 5.59
C SER A 271 1.46 -19.67 6.15
N ASN A 272 0.15 -19.49 6.39
CA ASN A 272 -0.69 -20.58 6.89
C ASN A 272 -0.77 -21.75 5.88
N MET A 273 -0.93 -21.44 4.59
CA MET A 273 -0.98 -22.48 3.54
C MET A 273 0.32 -23.29 3.49
N ILE A 274 1.47 -22.63 3.54
CA ILE A 274 2.77 -23.32 3.56
C ILE A 274 2.91 -24.18 4.80
N ASP A 275 2.47 -23.71 5.97
CA ASP A 275 2.54 -24.49 7.21
C ASP A 275 1.58 -25.69 7.22
N GLU A 276 0.40 -25.56 6.63
CA GLU A 276 -0.60 -26.63 6.52
C GLU A 276 -0.20 -27.69 5.49
N GLU A 277 0.19 -27.25 4.28
CA GLU A 277 0.54 -28.16 3.18
C GLU A 277 1.88 -28.88 3.42
N HIS A 278 2.79 -28.25 4.15
CA HIS A 278 4.14 -28.78 4.42
C HIS A 278 4.40 -29.04 5.90
N LYS A 279 3.36 -29.39 6.68
CA LYS A 279 3.48 -29.64 8.13
C LYS A 279 4.52 -30.71 8.47
N ASP A 280 4.68 -31.71 7.60
CA ASP A 280 5.59 -32.85 7.77
C ASP A 280 7.02 -32.58 7.24
N VAL A 281 7.24 -31.37 6.68
CA VAL A 281 8.52 -30.93 6.12
C VAL A 281 9.31 -30.14 7.15
N ALA A 282 10.64 -30.29 7.16
CA ALA A 282 11.51 -29.56 8.09
C ALA A 282 11.35 -28.04 7.99
N PRO A 283 11.45 -27.27 9.08
CA PRO A 283 11.27 -25.81 9.07
C PRO A 283 12.20 -25.07 8.09
N SER A 284 13.41 -25.58 7.87
CA SER A 284 14.36 -25.01 6.90
C SER A 284 13.85 -25.13 5.46
N GLN A 285 13.30 -26.27 5.10
CA GLN A 285 12.73 -26.53 3.77
C GLN A 285 11.44 -25.72 3.56
N ARG A 286 10.59 -25.57 4.58
CA ARG A 286 9.42 -24.66 4.52
C ARG A 286 9.83 -23.22 4.30
N ALA A 287 10.91 -22.75 4.92
CA ALA A 287 11.44 -21.41 4.70
C ALA A 287 11.98 -21.22 3.28
N GLU A 288 12.54 -22.25 2.67
CA GLU A 288 12.98 -22.23 1.27
C GLU A 288 11.79 -22.15 0.32
N ILE A 289 10.75 -22.97 0.51
CA ILE A 289 9.51 -22.92 -0.27
C ILE A 289 8.87 -21.52 -0.18
N ASP A 290 8.76 -20.98 1.02
CA ASP A 290 8.27 -19.62 1.24
C ASP A 290 9.13 -18.59 0.52
N GLY A 291 10.45 -18.80 0.49
CA GLY A 291 11.43 -17.97 -0.22
C GLY A 291 11.22 -17.91 -1.72
N GLN A 292 10.68 -18.93 -2.32
CA GLN A 292 10.41 -19.02 -3.76
C GLN A 292 8.98 -18.56 -4.09
N VAL A 293 7.99 -19.06 -3.39
CA VAL A 293 6.56 -18.85 -3.69
C VAL A 293 6.12 -17.41 -3.39
N ARG A 294 6.44 -16.90 -2.22
CA ARG A 294 5.96 -15.59 -1.78
C ARG A 294 6.49 -14.42 -2.62
N PRO A 295 7.78 -14.32 -2.97
CA PRO A 295 8.27 -13.26 -3.84
C PRO A 295 7.60 -13.28 -5.21
N TYR A 296 7.35 -14.47 -5.78
CA TYR A 296 6.62 -14.61 -7.04
C TYR A 296 5.21 -14.06 -6.93
N LEU A 297 4.38 -14.57 -6.01
CA LEU A 297 2.98 -14.13 -5.82
C LEU A 297 2.87 -12.64 -5.50
N MET A 298 3.81 -12.12 -4.71
CA MET A 298 3.82 -10.71 -4.33
C MET A 298 4.53 -9.81 -5.34
N GLY A 299 5.19 -10.36 -6.36
CA GLY A 299 5.96 -9.61 -7.35
C GLY A 299 7.10 -8.80 -6.72
N TRP A 300 7.80 -9.37 -5.74
CA TRP A 300 8.97 -8.73 -5.13
C TRP A 300 10.22 -8.98 -5.97
N SER A 301 11.17 -8.05 -5.91
CA SER A 301 12.50 -8.31 -6.46
C SER A 301 13.23 -9.38 -5.61
N PRO A 302 14.14 -10.16 -6.22
CA PRO A 302 14.88 -11.22 -5.51
C PRO A 302 15.58 -10.75 -4.23
N ASN A 303 16.04 -9.50 -4.20
CA ASN A 303 16.75 -8.90 -3.06
C ASN A 303 15.85 -8.08 -2.13
N SER A 304 14.54 -8.33 -2.14
CA SER A 304 13.59 -7.57 -1.33
C SER A 304 13.64 -7.99 0.14
N LYS A 305 13.92 -7.05 1.04
CA LYS A 305 13.83 -7.26 2.50
C LYS A 305 12.39 -7.40 3.02
N MET A 306 11.40 -7.32 2.14
CA MET A 306 9.99 -7.43 2.53
C MET A 306 9.66 -8.82 3.07
N GLN A 307 10.27 -9.87 2.52
CA GLN A 307 10.09 -11.24 2.99
C GLN A 307 10.48 -11.39 4.46
N GLU A 308 11.67 -10.91 4.86
CA GLU A 308 12.13 -10.94 6.26
C GLU A 308 11.13 -10.26 7.20
N THR A 309 10.53 -9.15 6.75
CA THR A 309 9.55 -8.40 7.55
C THR A 309 8.29 -9.22 7.82
N TYR A 310 7.78 -9.95 6.84
CA TYR A 310 6.59 -10.78 6.99
C TYR A 310 6.89 -12.06 7.76
N ASN A 311 8.01 -12.73 7.48
CA ASN A 311 8.42 -13.95 8.19
C ASN A 311 8.68 -13.68 9.68
N LYS A 312 9.40 -12.60 10.01
CA LYS A 312 9.65 -12.23 11.42
C LYS A 312 8.35 -12.04 12.19
N ARG A 313 7.38 -11.40 11.60
CA ARG A 313 6.09 -11.13 12.21
C ARG A 313 5.27 -12.39 12.38
N TYR A 314 5.18 -13.21 11.31
CA TYR A 314 4.51 -14.50 11.36
C TYR A 314 5.10 -15.38 12.46
N ASN A 315 6.42 -15.49 12.52
CA ASN A 315 7.13 -16.25 13.56
C ASN A 315 6.84 -15.72 14.98
N GLN A 316 6.70 -14.41 15.18
CA GLN A 316 6.32 -13.82 16.47
C GLN A 316 4.89 -14.23 16.88
N GLU A 317 3.95 -14.21 15.93
CA GLU A 317 2.56 -14.62 16.19
C GLU A 317 2.47 -16.11 16.51
N GLN A 318 3.17 -16.96 15.77
CA GLN A 318 3.22 -18.41 16.03
C GLN A 318 3.88 -18.72 17.37
N ALA A 319 4.99 -18.08 17.70
CA ALA A 319 5.63 -18.22 19.01
C ALA A 319 4.68 -17.83 20.15
N GLY A 320 3.93 -16.75 19.99
CA GLY A 320 2.89 -16.34 20.95
C GLY A 320 1.80 -17.40 21.14
N LYS A 321 1.27 -17.95 20.04
CA LYS A 321 0.27 -19.04 20.09
C LYS A 321 0.81 -20.29 20.80
N MET A 322 2.03 -20.69 20.49
CA MET A 322 2.68 -21.84 21.12
C MET A 322 2.87 -21.65 22.63
N LEU A 323 3.28 -20.46 23.07
CA LEU A 323 3.44 -20.15 24.49
C LEU A 323 2.10 -20.19 25.23
N VAL A 324 1.05 -19.61 24.65
CA VAL A 324 -0.31 -19.65 25.24
C VAL A 324 -0.84 -21.08 25.30
N ALA A 325 -0.68 -21.87 24.23
CA ALA A 325 -1.10 -23.26 24.21
C ALA A 325 -0.37 -24.10 25.30
N ARG A 326 0.94 -23.88 25.51
CA ARG A 326 1.72 -24.52 26.57
C ARG A 326 1.26 -24.10 27.95
N ALA A 327 1.01 -22.80 28.16
CA ALA A 327 0.48 -22.27 29.43
C ALA A 327 -0.89 -22.88 29.75
N ASN A 328 -1.77 -22.99 28.76
CA ASN A 328 -3.10 -23.63 28.95
C ASN A 328 -3.02 -25.12 29.27
N LYS A 329 -2.07 -25.87 28.71
CA LYS A 329 -1.82 -27.26 29.10
C LYS A 329 -1.37 -27.36 30.55
N PHE A 330 -0.50 -26.46 30.99
CA PHE A 330 -0.02 -26.40 32.36
C PHE A 330 -1.12 -26.09 33.36
N THR A 331 -2.00 -25.16 33.06
CA THR A 331 -3.15 -24.80 33.92
C THR A 331 -4.23 -25.87 33.95
N LYS A 332 -4.51 -26.58 32.83
CA LYS A 332 -5.44 -27.71 32.79
C LYS A 332 -4.92 -28.90 33.60
N GLY A 333 -3.62 -29.18 33.57
CA GLY A 333 -3.00 -30.23 34.36
C GLY A 333 -3.06 -29.97 35.87
N ARG A 334 -3.15 -28.73 36.33
CA ARG A 334 -3.32 -28.38 37.76
C ARG A 334 -4.77 -28.53 38.24
N LYS A 335 -5.78 -28.24 37.40
CA LYS A 335 -7.20 -28.41 37.80
C LYS A 335 -7.55 -29.88 38.14
N ASN A 336 -6.91 -30.83 37.54
CA ASN A 336 -7.13 -32.28 37.86
C ASN A 336 -6.44 -32.75 39.12
N LYS A 337 -5.54 -31.97 39.77
CA LYS A 337 -4.86 -32.39 41.02
C LYS A 337 -5.50 -31.83 42.29
N TYR A 338 -6.53 -30.99 42.18
CA TYR A 338 -7.20 -30.34 43.34
C TYR A 338 -8.73 -30.51 43.29
N GLN A 339 -9.23 -31.59 42.69
CA GLN A 339 -10.59 -32.04 42.95
C GLN A 339 -10.53 -33.07 44.09
N TYR A 340 -10.76 -32.60 45.31
CA TYR A 340 -11.24 -33.37 46.43
C TYR A 340 -12.73 -33.14 46.57
#